data_13ee55bd40f811b2185ecbec561fe703
#
_entry.id   13ee55bd40f811b2185ecbec561fe703
#
_cell.length_a   1.000
_cell.length_b   1.000
_cell.length_c   1.000
_cell.angle_alpha   90.00
_cell.angle_beta   90.00
_cell.angle_gamma   90.00
#
_symmetry.space_group_name_H-M   'P 1'
#
loop_
_entity.id
_entity.type
_entity.pdbx_description
1 polymer ?
#
loop_
_entity_poly.entity_id
_entity_poly.type
_entity_poly.pdbx_seq_one_letter_code
_entity_poly.pdbx_strand_id
1 'polypeptide(L)'
;MYQNRDYLFRDPDYRADPAKRISYVDTLDIFVEGAELYGEIYVPGEIYERPLPTVLLVHGFPGIVSSDDLAQALCRAGFLVMRMNHRGAWNSEGSYAISGCVTDAITLAKYAASEGAERYGADPERIFFCGHSMGGNTVLQATRALPWIRGTIMMAPYDLAYAFTKHEEQSLRDMIASSDGRLLRLNTEEEQNRVFQDAEAHWETFHFTQAVQDMKDRNLLMIGGILDQVAPVQEMIEPLWTELEKLGTAANHRKVYLPGDHGFQSCRIALIETITDWLLELI
;
A
#
# COMPACT_ATOMS: atom_id res chain seq x y z
N MET A 1 22.11 12.88 7.62
CA MET A 1 22.05 12.53 6.17
C MET A 1 20.60 12.58 5.75
N TYR A 2 20.31 13.13 4.59
CA TYR A 2 18.96 13.07 3.98
C TYR A 2 18.74 11.70 3.32
N GLN A 3 17.51 11.43 2.89
CA GLN A 3 17.16 10.23 2.13
C GLN A 3 18.04 10.12 0.89
N ASN A 4 18.49 8.91 0.58
CA ASN A 4 19.50 8.72 -0.46
C ASN A 4 19.25 7.44 -1.25
N ARG A 5 18.94 7.61 -2.54
CA ARG A 5 18.74 6.55 -3.53
C ARG A 5 19.92 5.58 -3.65
N ASP A 6 21.16 6.05 -3.43
CA ASP A 6 22.36 5.21 -3.54
C ASP A 6 22.36 4.01 -2.57
N TYR A 7 21.56 4.06 -1.50
CA TYR A 7 21.45 2.97 -0.53
C TYR A 7 20.32 1.98 -0.81
N LEU A 8 19.59 2.10 -1.90
CA LEU A 8 18.54 1.13 -2.23
C LEU A 8 19.07 -0.32 -2.29
N PHE A 9 20.26 -0.49 -2.86
CA PHE A 9 20.84 -1.81 -3.13
C PHE A 9 22.25 -1.99 -2.52
N ARG A 10 22.60 -1.15 -1.55
CA ARG A 10 23.81 -1.31 -0.73
C ARG A 10 23.57 -0.84 0.68
N ASP A 11 24.30 -1.40 1.63
CA ASP A 11 24.17 -1.01 3.02
C ASP A 11 24.88 0.34 3.29
N PRO A 12 24.26 1.25 4.06
CA PRO A 12 24.94 2.41 4.60
C PRO A 12 26.08 2.03 5.53
N ASP A 13 27.17 2.79 5.55
CA ASP A 13 28.27 2.53 6.49
C ASP A 13 28.00 3.17 7.86
N TYR A 14 27.49 2.35 8.79
CA TYR A 14 27.24 2.74 10.18
C TYR A 14 28.50 2.77 11.05
N ARG A 15 29.65 2.25 10.58
CA ARG A 15 30.90 2.19 11.36
C ARG A 15 31.54 3.56 11.51
N ALA A 16 31.19 4.53 10.69
CA ALA A 16 31.71 5.88 10.75
C ALA A 16 31.37 6.60 12.07
N ASP A 17 30.27 6.21 12.73
CA ASP A 17 29.87 6.73 14.04
C ASP A 17 29.27 5.60 14.89
N PRO A 18 30.08 4.88 15.67
CA PRO A 18 29.60 3.77 16.52
C PRO A 18 28.60 4.16 17.61
N ALA A 19 28.45 5.45 17.90
CA ALA A 19 27.47 5.93 18.88
C ALA A 19 26.06 5.98 18.31
N LYS A 20 25.93 5.98 16.98
CA LYS A 20 24.63 5.99 16.30
C LYS A 20 24.03 4.60 16.20
N ARG A 21 22.74 4.53 16.47
CA ARG A 21 21.98 3.28 16.33
C ARG A 21 21.88 2.90 14.84
N ILE A 22 22.12 1.63 14.54
CA ILE A 22 21.92 1.07 13.19
C ILE A 22 20.41 0.91 12.87
N SER A 23 20.07 0.63 11.62
CA SER A 23 18.69 0.26 11.24
C SER A 23 18.24 -1.02 11.96
N TYR A 24 16.96 -1.11 12.27
CA TYR A 24 16.36 -2.27 12.91
C TYR A 24 14.91 -2.45 12.48
N VAL A 25 14.34 -3.61 12.78
CA VAL A 25 12.92 -3.90 12.62
C VAL A 25 12.29 -4.05 14.00
N ASP A 26 11.14 -3.43 14.20
CA ASP A 26 10.31 -3.54 15.39
C ASP A 26 8.92 -4.10 15.02
N THR A 27 8.18 -4.59 15.99
CA THR A 27 6.80 -5.02 15.81
C THR A 27 5.86 -3.82 15.81
N LEU A 28 4.83 -3.91 14.98
CA LEU A 28 3.73 -2.94 14.95
C LEU A 28 2.60 -3.46 15.83
N ASP A 29 2.29 -2.75 16.91
CA ASP A 29 1.23 -3.07 17.86
C ASP A 29 0.10 -2.05 17.72
N ILE A 30 -0.89 -2.33 16.87
CA ILE A 30 -2.06 -1.47 16.70
C ILE A 30 -3.35 -2.28 16.88
N PHE A 31 -4.40 -1.62 17.34
CA PHE A 31 -5.72 -2.21 17.53
C PHE A 31 -6.75 -1.50 16.65
N VAL A 32 -7.57 -2.29 15.96
CA VAL A 32 -8.68 -1.79 15.15
C VAL A 32 -9.96 -2.50 15.60
N GLU A 33 -10.92 -1.74 16.16
CA GLU A 33 -12.18 -2.28 16.67
C GLU A 33 -12.01 -3.47 17.63
N GLY A 34 -10.95 -3.41 18.46
CA GLY A 34 -10.62 -4.42 19.44
C GLY A 34 -9.83 -5.62 18.94
N ALA A 35 -9.53 -5.69 17.63
CA ALA A 35 -8.65 -6.70 17.04
C ALA A 35 -7.22 -6.20 16.97
N GLU A 36 -6.27 -7.00 17.41
CA GLU A 36 -4.84 -6.73 17.29
C GLU A 36 -4.36 -7.02 15.87
N LEU A 37 -3.67 -6.04 15.25
CA LEU A 37 -3.07 -6.20 13.92
C LEU A 37 -1.58 -6.44 14.06
N TYR A 38 -1.11 -7.49 13.42
CA TYR A 38 0.32 -7.76 13.28
C TYR A 38 0.94 -6.96 12.14
N GLY A 39 2.14 -6.47 12.37
CA GLY A 39 2.93 -5.80 11.36
C GLY A 39 4.36 -5.57 11.78
N GLU A 40 5.13 -4.94 10.92
CA GLU A 40 6.53 -4.61 11.16
C GLU A 40 6.79 -3.13 10.85
N ILE A 41 7.74 -2.56 11.61
CA ILE A 41 8.25 -1.21 11.45
C ILE A 41 9.74 -1.30 11.11
N TYR A 42 10.12 -0.91 9.90
CA TYR A 42 11.51 -0.84 9.45
C TYR A 42 12.04 0.55 9.74
N VAL A 43 12.90 0.66 10.74
CA VAL A 43 13.40 1.94 11.25
C VAL A 43 14.80 2.20 10.69
N PRO A 44 15.00 3.29 9.92
CA PRO A 44 16.33 3.68 9.44
C PRO A 44 17.26 4.04 10.58
N GLY A 45 18.54 3.78 10.37
CA GLY A 45 19.58 4.14 11.35
C GLY A 45 19.68 5.64 11.60
N GLU A 46 20.29 6.01 12.73
CA GLU A 46 20.44 7.39 13.18
C GLU A 46 21.44 8.25 12.35
N ILE A 47 21.93 7.69 11.24
CA ILE A 47 22.65 8.47 10.23
C ILE A 47 21.69 9.39 9.43
N TYR A 48 20.39 9.08 9.41
CA TYR A 48 19.38 9.87 8.75
C TYR A 48 18.77 10.92 9.69
N GLU A 49 18.54 12.11 9.14
CA GLU A 49 17.92 13.21 9.88
C GLU A 49 16.43 12.94 10.13
N ARG A 50 15.98 13.34 11.30
CA ARG A 50 14.57 13.21 11.69
C ARG A 50 13.89 14.59 11.66
N PRO A 51 12.57 14.68 11.47
CA PRO A 51 11.65 13.53 11.32
C PRO A 51 11.77 12.82 9.96
N LEU A 52 11.40 11.53 9.92
CA LEU A 52 11.57 10.65 8.76
C LEU A 52 10.33 10.62 7.88
N PRO A 53 10.46 10.80 6.55
CA PRO A 53 9.35 10.50 5.64
C PRO A 53 8.98 9.02 5.80
N THR A 54 7.66 8.75 5.84
CA THR A 54 7.13 7.45 6.24
C THR A 54 6.31 6.84 5.12
N VAL A 55 6.56 5.57 4.79
CA VAL A 55 5.82 4.82 3.78
C VAL A 55 5.02 3.70 4.45
N LEU A 56 3.72 3.68 4.21
CA LEU A 56 2.78 2.70 4.74
C LEU A 56 2.49 1.66 3.66
N LEU A 57 2.96 0.43 3.84
CA LEU A 57 2.78 -0.67 2.89
C LEU A 57 1.51 -1.45 3.21
N VAL A 58 0.61 -1.56 2.24
CA VAL A 58 -0.69 -2.22 2.35
C VAL A 58 -0.78 -3.36 1.33
N HIS A 59 -0.93 -4.59 1.83
CA HIS A 59 -1.01 -5.77 0.98
C HIS A 59 -2.38 -5.92 0.30
N GLY A 60 -2.39 -6.69 -0.80
CA GLY A 60 -3.61 -7.05 -1.53
C GLY A 60 -4.31 -8.30 -0.99
N PHE A 61 -5.17 -8.86 -1.80
CA PHE A 61 -5.86 -10.11 -1.55
C PHE A 61 -5.16 -11.26 -2.31
N PRO A 62 -4.90 -12.40 -1.71
CA PRO A 62 -4.98 -12.77 -0.29
C PRO A 62 -3.75 -12.38 0.54
N GLY A 63 -2.85 -11.54 0.04
CA GLY A 63 -1.71 -11.04 0.77
C GLY A 63 -0.41 -11.82 0.60
N ILE A 64 -0.25 -12.58 -0.50
CA ILE A 64 0.98 -13.34 -0.77
C ILE A 64 2.17 -12.42 -1.09
N VAL A 65 1.92 -11.31 -1.78
CA VAL A 65 2.98 -10.34 -2.12
C VAL A 65 3.21 -9.41 -0.93
N SER A 66 4.25 -9.71 -0.15
CA SER A 66 4.56 -9.01 1.11
C SER A 66 5.30 -7.69 0.92
N SER A 67 6.02 -7.52 -0.18
CA SER A 67 6.88 -6.34 -0.48
C SER A 67 7.98 -6.05 0.56
N ASP A 68 8.52 -7.09 1.22
CA ASP A 68 9.63 -6.96 2.17
C ASP A 68 10.90 -6.40 1.53
N ASP A 69 11.18 -6.76 0.29
CA ASP A 69 12.29 -6.23 -0.49
C ASP A 69 12.18 -4.71 -0.68
N LEU A 70 10.98 -4.20 -0.96
CA LEU A 70 10.69 -2.77 -1.04
C LEU A 70 10.85 -2.10 0.32
N ALA A 71 10.31 -2.69 1.39
CA ALA A 71 10.42 -2.16 2.75
C ALA A 71 11.89 -2.02 3.17
N GLN A 72 12.70 -3.04 2.94
CA GLN A 72 14.10 -3.05 3.24
C GLN A 72 14.90 -2.04 2.41
N ALA A 73 14.60 -1.92 1.11
CA ALA A 73 15.27 -0.97 0.22
C ALA A 73 14.98 0.48 0.65
N LEU A 74 13.71 0.81 0.91
CA LEU A 74 13.29 2.12 1.38
C LEU A 74 13.90 2.46 2.76
N CYS A 75 13.95 1.49 3.67
CA CYS A 75 14.58 1.67 4.99
C CYS A 75 16.07 2.00 4.85
N ARG A 76 16.82 1.27 3.99
CA ARG A 76 18.22 1.60 3.70
C ARG A 76 18.37 3.00 3.09
N ALA A 77 17.42 3.43 2.27
CA ALA A 77 17.41 4.77 1.67
C ALA A 77 16.98 5.88 2.64
N GLY A 78 16.57 5.56 3.87
CA GLY A 78 16.25 6.52 4.92
C GLY A 78 14.76 6.82 5.11
N PHE A 79 13.87 6.01 4.57
CA PHE A 79 12.43 6.09 4.83
C PHE A 79 12.06 5.19 6.02
N LEU A 80 11.27 5.71 6.94
CA LEU A 80 10.55 4.86 7.88
C LEU A 80 9.49 4.07 7.12
N VAL A 81 9.43 2.75 7.30
CA VAL A 81 8.42 1.95 6.61
C VAL A 81 7.59 1.19 7.64
N MET A 82 6.28 1.29 7.55
CA MET A 82 5.36 0.50 8.35
C MET A 82 4.54 -0.41 7.44
N ARG A 83 4.49 -1.69 7.78
CA ARG A 83 3.71 -2.70 7.08
C ARG A 83 2.79 -3.39 8.08
N MET A 84 1.53 -3.58 7.71
CA MET A 84 0.59 -4.34 8.53
C MET A 84 -0.08 -5.43 7.71
N ASN A 85 -0.57 -6.45 8.40
CA ASN A 85 -1.52 -7.40 7.86
C ASN A 85 -2.93 -6.98 8.29
N HIS A 86 -3.87 -6.98 7.35
CA HIS A 86 -5.26 -6.63 7.61
C HIS A 86 -5.91 -7.58 8.62
N ARG A 87 -7.00 -7.13 9.26
CA ARG A 87 -7.82 -8.00 10.12
C ARG A 87 -8.18 -9.31 9.42
N GLY A 88 -8.06 -10.42 10.13
CA GLY A 88 -8.32 -11.75 9.58
C GLY A 88 -7.28 -12.27 8.58
N ALA A 89 -6.20 -11.52 8.32
CA ALA A 89 -5.11 -11.94 7.46
C ALA A 89 -3.86 -12.31 8.27
N TRP A 90 -3.17 -13.37 7.89
CA TRP A 90 -1.94 -13.84 8.51
C TRP A 90 -2.08 -13.97 10.05
N ASN A 91 -1.27 -13.26 10.80
CA ASN A 91 -1.25 -13.27 12.26
C ASN A 91 -2.17 -12.21 12.91
N SER A 92 -2.79 -11.33 12.12
CA SER A 92 -3.72 -10.33 12.66
C SER A 92 -5.01 -10.97 13.13
N GLU A 93 -5.59 -10.45 14.21
CA GLU A 93 -6.88 -10.89 14.73
C GLU A 93 -8.05 -10.39 13.87
N GLY A 94 -9.27 -10.72 14.31
CA GLY A 94 -10.52 -10.27 13.68
C GLY A 94 -10.89 -11.05 12.43
N SER A 95 -11.75 -10.46 11.59
CA SER A 95 -12.27 -11.05 10.35
C SER A 95 -11.93 -10.18 9.16
N TYR A 96 -11.56 -10.81 8.06
CA TYR A 96 -11.27 -10.10 6.82
C TYR A 96 -12.55 -9.55 6.18
N ALA A 97 -12.47 -8.29 5.73
CA ALA A 97 -13.49 -7.63 4.92
C ALA A 97 -12.79 -6.59 4.04
N ILE A 98 -13.24 -6.41 2.80
CA ILE A 98 -12.62 -5.46 1.85
C ILE A 98 -12.78 -4.02 2.35
N SER A 99 -13.97 -3.68 2.85
CA SER A 99 -14.22 -2.37 3.48
C SER A 99 -13.44 -2.19 4.79
N GLY A 100 -13.26 -3.28 5.54
CA GLY A 100 -12.47 -3.33 6.76
C GLY A 100 -11.00 -2.98 6.51
N CYS A 101 -10.43 -3.40 5.37
CA CYS A 101 -9.05 -3.07 4.99
C CYS A 101 -8.84 -1.54 4.90
N VAL A 102 -9.85 -0.78 4.47
CA VAL A 102 -9.77 0.69 4.43
C VAL A 102 -9.68 1.27 5.84
N THR A 103 -10.49 0.77 6.78
CA THR A 103 -10.42 1.16 8.19
C THR A 103 -9.07 0.84 8.81
N ASP A 104 -8.50 -0.32 8.51
CA ASP A 104 -7.19 -0.74 8.97
C ASP A 104 -6.09 0.20 8.45
N ALA A 105 -6.10 0.52 7.15
CA ALA A 105 -5.15 1.45 6.55
C ALA A 105 -5.25 2.87 7.13
N ILE A 106 -6.48 3.36 7.37
CA ILE A 106 -6.71 4.65 8.03
C ILE A 106 -6.12 4.65 9.45
N THR A 107 -6.30 3.55 10.19
CA THR A 107 -5.77 3.42 11.55
C THR A 107 -4.24 3.38 11.55
N LEU A 108 -3.63 2.65 10.63
CA LEU A 108 -2.17 2.65 10.44
C LEU A 108 -1.63 4.07 10.17
N ALA A 109 -2.30 4.83 9.30
CA ALA A 109 -1.87 6.19 8.99
C ALA A 109 -1.98 7.13 10.20
N LYS A 110 -3.05 7.02 10.98
CA LYS A 110 -3.23 7.79 12.22
C LYS A 110 -2.17 7.41 13.26
N TYR A 111 -1.88 6.12 13.41
CA TYR A 111 -0.79 5.65 14.26
C TYR A 111 0.56 6.23 13.82
N ALA A 112 0.89 6.20 12.53
CA ALA A 112 2.13 6.76 12.01
C ALA A 112 2.26 8.26 12.31
N ALA A 113 1.17 9.01 12.21
CA ALA A 113 1.15 10.45 12.47
C ALA A 113 1.18 10.84 13.97
N SER A 114 0.91 9.91 14.88
CA SER A 114 0.87 10.13 16.33
C SER A 114 1.96 9.34 17.04
N GLU A 115 1.67 8.13 17.51
CA GLU A 115 2.62 7.29 18.26
C GLU A 115 3.86 6.94 17.43
N GLY A 116 3.71 6.76 16.11
CA GLY A 116 4.81 6.54 15.17
C GLY A 116 5.77 7.74 15.11
N ALA A 117 5.23 8.96 15.18
CA ALA A 117 6.02 10.19 15.24
C ALA A 117 6.81 10.29 16.57
N GLU A 118 6.16 9.99 17.69
CA GLU A 118 6.78 10.06 19.01
C GLU A 118 7.84 8.96 19.21
N ARG A 119 7.53 7.72 18.79
CA ARG A 119 8.37 6.55 19.11
C ARG A 119 9.48 6.32 18.09
N TYR A 120 9.21 6.56 16.80
CA TYR A 120 10.12 6.23 15.70
C TYR A 120 10.61 7.44 14.93
N GLY A 121 10.04 8.61 15.19
CA GLY A 121 10.39 9.86 14.51
C GLY A 121 9.78 9.96 13.12
N ALA A 122 8.58 9.39 12.90
CA ALA A 122 7.81 9.61 11.68
C ALA A 122 7.51 11.10 11.50
N ASP A 123 7.47 11.55 10.25
CA ASP A 123 7.05 12.90 9.90
C ASP A 123 5.55 12.92 9.56
N PRO A 124 4.69 13.53 10.39
CA PRO A 124 3.26 13.58 10.11
C PRO A 124 2.90 14.31 8.80
N GLU A 125 3.77 15.19 8.28
CA GLU A 125 3.54 15.93 7.03
C GLU A 125 4.04 15.16 5.79
N ARG A 126 4.83 14.10 5.98
CA ARG A 126 5.43 13.30 4.90
C ARG A 126 5.09 11.82 5.04
N ILE A 127 3.79 11.51 5.14
CA ILE A 127 3.27 10.13 5.16
C ILE A 127 2.71 9.77 3.79
N PHE A 128 3.14 8.63 3.28
CA PHE A 128 2.79 8.09 1.98
C PHE A 128 2.14 6.72 2.12
N PHE A 129 1.08 6.47 1.36
CA PHE A 129 0.56 5.13 1.17
C PHE A 129 1.19 4.44 -0.04
N CYS A 130 1.40 3.13 0.07
CA CYS A 130 1.83 2.27 -1.02
C CYS A 130 1.09 0.93 -0.94
N GLY A 131 0.16 0.68 -1.88
CA GLY A 131 -0.71 -0.50 -1.87
C GLY A 131 -0.58 -1.35 -3.13
N HIS A 132 -0.59 -2.69 -2.95
CA HIS A 132 -0.52 -3.64 -4.04
C HIS A 132 -1.89 -4.30 -4.30
N SER A 133 -2.30 -4.42 -5.57
CA SER A 133 -3.53 -5.12 -5.96
C SER A 133 -4.78 -4.53 -5.29
N MET A 134 -5.56 -5.32 -4.56
CA MET A 134 -6.66 -4.83 -3.71
C MET A 134 -6.17 -3.81 -2.66
N GLY A 135 -4.92 -3.91 -2.19
CA GLY A 135 -4.28 -2.89 -1.35
C GLY A 135 -4.14 -1.54 -2.07
N GLY A 136 -4.00 -1.54 -3.40
CA GLY A 136 -4.05 -0.32 -4.23
C GLY A 136 -5.41 0.36 -4.17
N ASN A 137 -6.50 -0.40 -4.20
CA ASN A 137 -7.85 0.12 -3.94
C ASN A 137 -7.95 0.64 -2.50
N THR A 138 -7.54 -0.17 -1.53
CA THR A 138 -7.57 0.18 -0.11
C THR A 138 -6.90 1.53 0.18
N VAL A 139 -5.68 1.75 -0.34
CA VAL A 139 -4.96 3.02 -0.11
C VAL A 139 -5.58 4.19 -0.84
N LEU A 140 -6.21 3.97 -2.00
CA LEU A 140 -6.96 5.01 -2.70
C LEU A 140 -8.15 5.48 -1.85
N GLN A 141 -8.96 4.54 -1.32
CA GLN A 141 -10.10 4.86 -0.47
C GLN A 141 -9.66 5.49 0.87
N ALA A 142 -8.59 4.98 1.50
CA ALA A 142 -8.04 5.58 2.71
C ALA A 142 -7.53 7.01 2.48
N THR A 143 -6.91 7.27 1.32
CA THR A 143 -6.45 8.61 0.93
C THR A 143 -7.62 9.59 0.76
N ARG A 144 -8.76 9.16 0.20
CA ARG A 144 -9.97 9.99 0.11
C ARG A 144 -10.44 10.47 1.47
N ALA A 145 -10.35 9.61 2.49
CA ALA A 145 -10.74 9.91 3.87
C ALA A 145 -9.70 10.74 4.64
N LEU A 146 -8.43 10.78 4.19
CA LEU A 146 -7.31 11.40 4.90
C LEU A 146 -6.66 12.50 4.03
N PRO A 147 -7.14 13.76 4.08
CA PRO A 147 -6.66 14.84 3.21
C PRO A 147 -5.19 15.23 3.45
N TRP A 148 -4.59 14.84 4.57
CA TRP A 148 -3.21 15.14 4.94
C TRP A 148 -2.17 14.12 4.43
N ILE A 149 -2.60 12.99 3.84
CA ILE A 149 -1.66 12.03 3.20
C ILE A 149 -0.90 12.75 2.08
N ARG A 150 0.42 12.70 2.13
CA ARG A 150 1.32 13.41 1.21
C ARG A 150 1.27 12.86 -0.22
N GLY A 151 1.10 11.54 -0.37
CA GLY A 151 1.00 10.89 -1.67
C GLY A 151 0.59 9.43 -1.58
N THR A 152 0.07 8.90 -2.68
CA THR A 152 -0.47 7.55 -2.78
C THR A 152 0.15 6.82 -3.96
N ILE A 153 0.64 5.61 -3.69
CA ILE A 153 1.23 4.72 -4.69
C ILE A 153 0.35 3.48 -4.83
N MET A 154 -0.09 3.20 -6.03
CA MET A 154 -0.92 2.05 -6.38
C MET A 154 -0.11 1.12 -7.28
N MET A 155 0.29 -0.05 -6.79
CA MET A 155 1.04 -1.08 -7.53
C MET A 155 0.09 -2.15 -8.03
N ALA A 156 0.00 -2.37 -9.34
CA ALA A 156 -0.92 -3.33 -9.97
C ALA A 156 -2.32 -3.27 -9.33
N PRO A 157 -2.94 -2.08 -9.18
CA PRO A 157 -4.15 -1.92 -8.39
C PRO A 157 -5.31 -2.70 -8.99
N TYR A 158 -6.15 -3.28 -8.14
CA TYR A 158 -7.36 -3.98 -8.56
C TYR A 158 -8.60 -3.13 -8.23
N ASP A 159 -9.30 -2.68 -9.26
CA ASP A 159 -10.58 -1.99 -9.09
C ASP A 159 -11.68 -3.00 -8.79
N LEU A 160 -12.25 -2.94 -7.59
CA LEU A 160 -13.31 -3.85 -7.17
C LEU A 160 -14.53 -3.83 -8.11
N ALA A 161 -14.81 -2.68 -8.72
CA ALA A 161 -15.92 -2.52 -9.64
C ALA A 161 -15.78 -3.39 -10.91
N TYR A 162 -14.57 -3.82 -11.26
CA TYR A 162 -14.33 -4.65 -12.44
C TYR A 162 -15.17 -5.93 -12.43
N ALA A 163 -15.18 -6.66 -11.31
CA ALA A 163 -15.95 -7.90 -11.18
C ALA A 163 -17.44 -7.69 -11.44
N PHE A 164 -18.01 -6.59 -10.96
CA PHE A 164 -19.44 -6.30 -11.06
C PHE A 164 -19.84 -5.64 -12.40
N THR A 165 -18.99 -4.78 -12.95
CA THR A 165 -19.27 -4.10 -14.23
C THR A 165 -19.03 -4.99 -15.45
N LYS A 166 -18.19 -6.02 -15.32
CA LYS A 166 -17.89 -6.99 -16.38
C LYS A 166 -18.67 -8.31 -16.23
N HIS A 167 -19.54 -8.42 -15.22
CA HIS A 167 -20.28 -9.64 -14.91
C HIS A 167 -19.36 -10.84 -14.60
N GLU A 168 -18.29 -10.58 -13.87
CA GLU A 168 -17.29 -11.56 -13.43
C GLU A 168 -17.40 -11.88 -11.94
N GLU A 169 -18.56 -11.70 -11.32
CA GLU A 169 -18.80 -11.95 -9.89
C GLU A 169 -18.44 -13.38 -9.50
N GLN A 170 -18.62 -14.36 -10.41
CA GLN A 170 -18.23 -15.74 -10.15
C GLN A 170 -16.70 -15.86 -10.03
N SER A 171 -15.93 -15.17 -10.86
CA SER A 171 -14.48 -15.15 -10.75
C SER A 171 -14.03 -14.57 -9.40
N LEU A 172 -14.68 -13.53 -8.90
CA LEU A 172 -14.41 -12.98 -7.56
C LEU A 172 -14.76 -14.00 -6.47
N ARG A 173 -15.90 -14.70 -6.55
CA ARG A 173 -16.27 -15.77 -5.62
C ARG A 173 -15.24 -16.91 -5.62
N ASP A 174 -14.82 -17.35 -6.79
CA ASP A 174 -13.83 -18.42 -6.95
C ASP A 174 -12.47 -18.00 -6.37
N MET A 175 -12.06 -16.75 -6.58
CA MET A 175 -10.85 -16.19 -5.98
C MET A 175 -10.94 -16.17 -4.44
N ILE A 176 -12.06 -15.74 -3.87
CA ILE A 176 -12.31 -15.76 -2.42
C ILE A 176 -12.27 -17.20 -1.89
N ALA A 177 -12.95 -18.13 -2.55
CA ALA A 177 -13.00 -19.53 -2.14
C ALA A 177 -11.66 -20.26 -2.26
N SER A 178 -10.81 -19.85 -3.21
CA SER A 178 -9.47 -20.43 -3.42
C SER A 178 -8.41 -19.84 -2.49
N SER A 179 -8.73 -18.83 -1.67
CA SER A 179 -7.76 -18.25 -0.76
C SER A 179 -7.29 -19.27 0.26
N ASP A 180 -5.98 -19.31 0.51
CA ASP A 180 -5.38 -20.22 1.49
C ASP A 180 -5.81 -19.80 2.90
N GLY A 181 -6.51 -20.64 3.62
CA GLY A 181 -6.95 -20.40 4.99
C GLY A 181 -5.84 -20.10 6.01
N ARG A 182 -4.57 -20.28 5.61
CA ARG A 182 -3.40 -19.84 6.39
C ARG A 182 -3.09 -18.36 6.17
N LEU A 183 -3.45 -17.80 5.01
CA LEU A 183 -3.25 -16.40 4.68
C LEU A 183 -4.42 -15.54 5.12
N LEU A 184 -5.64 -16.01 4.86
CA LEU A 184 -6.89 -15.40 5.30
C LEU A 184 -7.72 -16.43 6.06
N ARG A 185 -8.40 -16.01 7.11
CA ARG A 185 -9.29 -16.91 7.88
C ARG A 185 -10.65 -17.04 7.21
N LEU A 186 -10.64 -17.54 5.97
CA LEU A 186 -11.83 -17.79 5.15
C LEU A 186 -12.04 -19.30 4.97
N ASN A 187 -12.14 -20.01 6.10
CA ASN A 187 -12.17 -21.48 6.13
C ASN A 187 -13.56 -22.07 5.91
N THR A 188 -14.61 -21.25 6.00
CA THR A 188 -15.99 -21.66 5.84
C THR A 188 -16.67 -20.89 4.72
N GLU A 189 -17.68 -21.51 4.12
CA GLU A 189 -18.51 -20.85 3.10
C GLU A 189 -19.19 -19.59 3.64
N GLU A 190 -19.56 -19.56 4.91
CA GLU A 190 -20.14 -18.39 5.56
C GLU A 190 -19.14 -17.22 5.60
N GLU A 191 -17.88 -17.47 5.95
CA GLU A 191 -16.82 -16.45 5.97
C GLU A 191 -16.53 -15.92 4.56
N GLN A 192 -16.47 -16.81 3.56
CA GLN A 192 -16.28 -16.45 2.15
C GLN A 192 -17.46 -15.60 1.62
N ASN A 193 -18.69 -15.99 1.94
CA ASN A 193 -19.89 -15.25 1.56
C ASN A 193 -19.94 -13.86 2.20
N ARG A 194 -19.49 -13.68 3.45
CA ARG A 194 -19.39 -12.36 4.07
C ARG A 194 -18.45 -11.43 3.31
N VAL A 195 -17.30 -11.93 2.90
CA VAL A 195 -16.35 -11.12 2.11
C VAL A 195 -16.95 -10.73 0.75
N PHE A 196 -17.65 -11.66 0.10
CA PHE A 196 -18.32 -11.35 -1.15
C PHE A 196 -19.46 -10.33 -0.98
N GLN A 197 -20.29 -10.47 0.06
CA GLN A 197 -21.37 -9.52 0.37
C GLN A 197 -20.82 -8.13 0.72
N ASP A 198 -19.70 -8.07 1.42
CA ASP A 198 -19.02 -6.81 1.69
C ASP A 198 -18.51 -6.15 0.39
N ALA A 199 -17.93 -6.95 -0.53
CA ALA A 199 -17.56 -6.47 -1.86
C ALA A 199 -18.77 -5.94 -2.65
N GLU A 200 -19.86 -6.70 -2.68
CA GLU A 200 -21.11 -6.34 -3.35
C GLU A 200 -21.74 -5.05 -2.79
N ALA A 201 -21.64 -4.84 -1.48
CA ALA A 201 -22.15 -3.63 -0.83
C ALA A 201 -21.32 -2.37 -1.12
N HIS A 202 -20.05 -2.51 -1.49
CA HIS A 202 -19.12 -1.39 -1.58
C HIS A 202 -18.54 -1.12 -2.98
N TRP A 203 -18.73 -2.01 -3.96
CA TRP A 203 -18.04 -1.89 -5.26
C TRP A 203 -18.31 -0.56 -5.98
N GLU A 204 -19.52 -0.03 -5.94
CA GLU A 204 -19.86 1.26 -6.57
C GLU A 204 -19.04 2.40 -5.93
N THR A 205 -18.98 2.42 -4.60
CA THR A 205 -18.27 3.46 -3.83
C THR A 205 -16.75 3.34 -4.01
N PHE A 206 -16.26 2.10 -4.16
CA PHE A 206 -14.83 1.78 -4.29
C PHE A 206 -14.35 1.75 -5.74
N HIS A 207 -15.22 2.00 -6.70
CA HIS A 207 -14.81 2.17 -8.09
C HIS A 207 -13.83 3.35 -8.22
N PHE A 208 -12.72 3.12 -8.90
CA PHE A 208 -11.62 4.10 -8.98
C PHE A 208 -12.09 5.46 -9.53
N THR A 209 -13.01 5.47 -10.50
CA THR A 209 -13.52 6.72 -11.07
C THR A 209 -14.32 7.57 -10.07
N GLN A 210 -14.80 6.98 -8.97
CA GLN A 210 -15.43 7.74 -7.87
C GLN A 210 -14.41 8.57 -7.07
N ALA A 211 -13.11 8.23 -7.16
CA ALA A 211 -12.05 8.95 -6.49
C ALA A 211 -11.52 10.17 -7.27
N VAL A 212 -11.93 10.37 -8.51
CA VAL A 212 -11.37 11.38 -9.43
C VAL A 212 -11.35 12.78 -8.83
N GLN A 213 -12.47 13.22 -8.26
CA GLN A 213 -12.57 14.56 -7.68
C GLN A 213 -11.73 14.70 -6.38
N ASP A 214 -11.69 13.63 -5.57
CA ASP A 214 -10.91 13.61 -4.32
C ASP A 214 -9.41 13.58 -4.60
N MET A 215 -9.00 12.97 -5.71
CA MET A 215 -7.59 12.81 -6.11
C MET A 215 -7.07 13.95 -6.99
N LYS A 216 -7.93 14.83 -7.46
CA LYS A 216 -7.62 15.92 -8.39
C LYS A 216 -6.34 16.69 -8.04
N ASP A 217 -6.19 17.10 -6.79
CA ASP A 217 -5.07 17.94 -6.32
C ASP A 217 -4.12 17.14 -5.40
N ARG A 218 -4.11 15.80 -5.50
CA ARG A 218 -3.32 14.88 -4.67
C ARG A 218 -2.18 14.25 -5.47
N ASN A 219 -1.08 13.94 -4.82
CA ASN A 219 0.02 13.21 -5.45
C ASN A 219 -0.36 11.73 -5.60
N LEU A 220 -0.31 11.20 -6.84
CA LEU A 220 -0.70 9.84 -7.16
C LEU A 220 0.27 9.20 -8.16
N LEU A 221 0.83 8.07 -7.78
CA LEU A 221 1.62 7.21 -8.66
C LEU A 221 0.87 5.90 -8.89
N MET A 222 0.58 5.59 -10.15
CA MET A 222 0.00 4.30 -10.57
C MET A 222 1.05 3.50 -11.35
N ILE A 223 1.33 2.28 -10.90
CA ILE A 223 2.30 1.38 -11.53
C ILE A 223 1.57 0.11 -11.96
N GLY A 224 1.65 -0.23 -13.25
CA GLY A 224 1.06 -1.45 -13.80
C GLY A 224 2.09 -2.37 -14.41
N GLY A 225 1.85 -3.68 -14.36
CA GLY A 225 2.59 -4.69 -15.10
C GLY A 225 1.99 -4.88 -16.49
N ILE A 226 2.79 -4.78 -17.57
CA ILE A 226 2.26 -4.98 -18.94
C ILE A 226 1.87 -6.44 -19.24
N LEU A 227 2.34 -7.37 -18.41
CA LEU A 227 2.04 -8.80 -18.50
C LEU A 227 1.03 -9.25 -17.43
N ASP A 228 0.46 -8.31 -16.68
CA ASP A 228 -0.49 -8.58 -15.63
C ASP A 228 -1.84 -9.04 -16.20
N GLN A 229 -2.21 -10.29 -15.89
CA GLN A 229 -3.49 -10.89 -16.29
C GLN A 229 -4.55 -10.83 -15.17
N VAL A 230 -4.16 -10.49 -13.95
CA VAL A 230 -5.06 -10.36 -12.81
C VAL A 230 -5.64 -8.95 -12.74
N ALA A 231 -4.79 -7.95 -12.96
CA ALA A 231 -5.15 -6.53 -12.96
C ALA A 231 -4.63 -5.86 -14.26
N PRO A 232 -5.24 -6.15 -15.43
CA PRO A 232 -4.80 -5.59 -16.70
C PRO A 232 -4.82 -4.07 -16.68
N VAL A 233 -3.73 -3.44 -17.09
CA VAL A 233 -3.56 -1.97 -17.03
C VAL A 233 -4.67 -1.20 -17.73
N GLN A 234 -5.19 -1.74 -18.83
CA GLN A 234 -6.26 -1.14 -19.64
C GLN A 234 -7.60 -1.06 -18.88
N GLU A 235 -7.85 -2.01 -18.00
CA GLU A 235 -9.10 -2.11 -17.25
C GLU A 235 -8.98 -1.47 -15.84
N MET A 236 -7.79 -1.46 -15.27
CA MET A 236 -7.58 -1.05 -13.88
C MET A 236 -7.01 0.37 -13.74
N ILE A 237 -6.08 0.77 -14.62
CA ILE A 237 -5.39 2.07 -14.48
C ILE A 237 -5.95 3.10 -15.45
N GLU A 238 -6.16 2.73 -16.72
CA GLU A 238 -6.54 3.67 -17.77
C GLU A 238 -7.87 4.40 -17.52
N PRO A 239 -8.92 3.79 -16.93
CA PRO A 239 -10.16 4.50 -16.66
C PRO A 239 -9.97 5.67 -15.68
N LEU A 240 -9.30 5.43 -14.55
CA LEU A 240 -9.00 6.49 -13.59
C LEU A 240 -8.08 7.55 -14.19
N TRP A 241 -7.02 7.12 -14.88
CA TRP A 241 -6.07 8.03 -15.52
C TRP A 241 -6.75 8.97 -16.51
N THR A 242 -7.58 8.43 -17.39
CA THR A 242 -8.32 9.21 -18.40
C THR A 242 -9.20 10.29 -17.78
N GLU A 243 -9.88 9.98 -16.67
CA GLU A 243 -10.72 10.95 -15.99
C GLU A 243 -9.90 12.03 -15.28
N LEU A 244 -8.76 11.66 -14.69
CA LEU A 244 -7.83 12.64 -14.07
C LEU A 244 -7.20 13.58 -15.11
N GLU A 245 -6.81 13.07 -16.29
CA GLU A 245 -6.28 13.90 -17.39
C GLU A 245 -7.28 14.96 -17.85
N LYS A 246 -8.57 14.62 -17.92
CA LYS A 246 -9.62 15.57 -18.29
C LYS A 246 -9.75 16.76 -17.32
N LEU A 247 -9.37 16.59 -16.06
CA LEU A 247 -9.43 17.65 -15.06
C LEU A 247 -8.27 18.66 -15.18
N GLY A 248 -7.17 18.30 -15.86
CA GLY A 248 -6.04 19.21 -16.06
C GLY A 248 -5.40 19.69 -14.76
N THR A 249 -5.17 18.77 -13.82
CA THR A 249 -4.69 19.11 -12.46
C THR A 249 -3.22 19.52 -12.41
N ALA A 250 -2.85 20.31 -11.39
CA ALA A 250 -1.47 20.67 -11.09
C ALA A 250 -0.76 19.65 -10.16
N ALA A 251 -1.46 18.63 -9.67
CA ALA A 251 -0.90 17.62 -8.80
C ALA A 251 0.11 16.71 -9.56
N ASN A 252 1.05 16.12 -8.82
CA ASN A 252 2.00 15.16 -9.38
C ASN A 252 1.30 13.80 -9.60
N HIS A 253 0.55 13.68 -10.69
CA HIS A 253 0.02 12.41 -11.16
C HIS A 253 1.02 11.75 -12.10
N ARG A 254 1.32 10.50 -11.85
CA ARG A 254 2.23 9.71 -12.69
C ARG A 254 1.69 8.32 -12.93
N LYS A 255 1.84 7.86 -14.15
CA LYS A 255 1.52 6.51 -14.58
C LYS A 255 2.78 5.86 -15.17
N VAL A 256 3.11 4.65 -14.71
CA VAL A 256 4.29 3.90 -15.18
C VAL A 256 3.89 2.45 -15.45
N TYR A 257 4.33 1.93 -16.59
CA TYR A 257 4.15 0.52 -16.95
C TYR A 257 5.50 -0.19 -16.99
N LEU A 258 5.61 -1.28 -16.22
CA LEU A 258 6.82 -2.08 -16.12
C LEU A 258 6.63 -3.43 -16.84
N PRO A 259 7.71 -4.04 -17.37
CA PRO A 259 7.66 -5.33 -18.05
C PRO A 259 7.54 -6.49 -17.05
N GLY A 260 6.46 -6.50 -16.27
CA GLY A 260 6.21 -7.45 -15.19
C GLY A 260 4.79 -7.99 -15.19
N ASP A 261 4.61 -9.04 -14.39
CA ASP A 261 3.34 -9.66 -14.02
C ASP A 261 2.67 -8.92 -12.84
N HIS A 262 1.59 -9.47 -12.28
CA HIS A 262 0.86 -8.92 -11.14
C HIS A 262 1.74 -8.69 -9.89
N GLY A 263 2.74 -9.55 -9.65
CA GLY A 263 3.66 -9.44 -8.50
C GLY A 263 4.93 -8.65 -8.81
N PHE A 264 5.14 -8.22 -10.06
CA PHE A 264 6.39 -7.60 -10.55
C PHE A 264 7.64 -8.44 -10.30
N GLN A 265 7.53 -9.79 -10.25
CA GLN A 265 8.64 -10.66 -9.85
C GLN A 265 9.85 -10.52 -10.77
N SER A 266 9.64 -10.27 -12.07
CA SER A 266 10.71 -10.08 -13.06
C SER A 266 11.31 -8.68 -13.11
N CYS A 267 10.73 -7.70 -12.41
CA CYS A 267 11.14 -6.27 -12.49
C CYS A 267 11.11 -5.56 -11.12
N ARG A 268 11.35 -6.30 -10.01
CA ARG A 268 11.33 -5.73 -8.64
C ARG A 268 12.31 -4.56 -8.47
N ILE A 269 13.49 -4.63 -9.07
CA ILE A 269 14.47 -3.52 -9.01
C ILE A 269 13.89 -2.26 -9.64
N ALA A 270 13.35 -2.36 -10.85
CA ALA A 270 12.75 -1.22 -11.55
C ALA A 270 11.54 -0.67 -10.78
N LEU A 271 10.73 -1.53 -10.14
CA LEU A 271 9.63 -1.12 -9.28
C LEU A 271 10.12 -0.29 -8.09
N ILE A 272 11.13 -0.79 -7.36
CA ILE A 272 11.71 -0.12 -6.19
C ILE A 272 12.30 1.24 -6.59
N GLU A 273 13.04 1.30 -7.70
CA GLU A 273 13.61 2.55 -8.22
C GLU A 273 12.50 3.55 -8.58
N THR A 274 11.48 3.12 -9.32
CA THR A 274 10.35 3.98 -9.71
C THR A 274 9.64 4.59 -8.50
N ILE A 275 9.38 3.79 -7.48
CA ILE A 275 8.75 4.24 -6.24
C ILE A 275 9.63 5.24 -5.50
N THR A 276 10.92 4.91 -5.35
CA THR A 276 11.84 5.76 -4.60
C THR A 276 12.06 7.09 -5.30
N ASP A 277 12.24 7.09 -6.61
CA ASP A 277 12.45 8.32 -7.39
C ASP A 277 11.24 9.27 -7.24
N TRP A 278 10.02 8.74 -7.29
CA TRP A 278 8.82 9.53 -7.08
C TRP A 278 8.68 10.06 -5.65
N LEU A 279 9.01 9.24 -4.64
CA LEU A 279 9.00 9.68 -3.23
C LEU A 279 10.01 10.81 -2.98
N LEU A 280 11.22 10.71 -3.56
CA LEU A 280 12.28 11.72 -3.42
C LEU A 280 11.92 13.07 -4.05
N GLU A 281 11.03 13.11 -5.03
CA GLU A 281 10.52 14.35 -5.61
C GLU A 281 9.52 15.10 -4.70
N LEU A 282 8.95 14.42 -3.71
CA LEU A 282 7.86 14.93 -2.86
C LEU A 282 8.27 15.24 -1.42
N ILE A 283 9.53 14.97 -1.04
CA ILE A 283 10.05 15.19 0.31
C ILE A 283 10.95 16.40 0.43
#